data_9c978711ab31db621c857b7db1fa6987
#
_entry.id   9c978711ab31db621c857b7db1fa6987
#
_cell.length_a   1.000
_cell.length_b   1.000
_cell.length_c   1.000
_cell.angle_alpha   90.00
_cell.angle_beta   90.00
_cell.angle_gamma   90.00
#
_symmetry.space_group_name_H-M   'P 1'
#
loop_
_entity.id
_entity.type
_entity.pdbx_description
1 polymer ?
#
loop_
_entity_poly.entity_id
_entity_poly.type
_entity_poly.pdbx_seq_one_letter_code
_entity_poly.pdbx_strand_id
1 'polypeptide(L)'
;MVESFPKQFFMMFKLPLILACAIFSAHMACAAATDKYSVIPEPEKTELQHNSTGTLKLLSDQEVPTLGTDAYRLTVTPQGAHLASGGREGRIYGLATLRQLRDQLAGQPEGIPCGVITDKPRYPWRGLMVDPARHFIPAADLKKFVDMMAYYKFNKLQIHLTDDQGWRLPVPGYPKLKSISSKRKESMRNGIPHEGMYTKQELKELVAYCAALGIEVIPEIDVPGHNQALAAAYPEFFCFPNPDTKVKTDEGVTLHLICPHKPEVWKFYAA
;
A
#
# COMPACT_ATOMS: atom_id res chain seq x y z
N MET A 1 -14.68 -59.34 33.12
CA MET A 1 -15.90 -59.40 32.32
C MET A 1 -15.83 -58.20 31.41
N VAL A 2 -15.46 -58.40 30.16
CA VAL A 2 -15.43 -57.39 29.12
C VAL A 2 -16.36 -57.92 28.03
N GLU A 3 -17.53 -57.29 27.90
CA GLU A 3 -18.52 -57.64 26.89
C GLU A 3 -18.12 -57.17 25.51
N SER A 4 -18.22 -58.07 24.53
CA SER A 4 -17.89 -57.86 23.11
C SER A 4 -19.05 -57.15 22.40
N PHE A 5 -18.75 -56.03 21.72
CA PHE A 5 -19.65 -55.35 20.79
C PHE A 5 -19.77 -56.10 19.45
N PRO A 6 -20.96 -56.20 18.85
CA PRO A 6 -21.18 -56.99 17.64
C PRO A 6 -20.66 -56.32 16.37
N LYS A 7 -20.05 -57.14 15.51
CA LYS A 7 -19.41 -56.78 14.20
C LYS A 7 -20.38 -56.45 13.06
N GLN A 8 -21.56 -55.94 13.29
CA GLN A 8 -22.56 -55.73 12.21
C GLN A 8 -22.78 -54.27 11.78
N PHE A 9 -21.94 -53.32 12.18
CA PHE A 9 -22.15 -51.89 11.86
C PHE A 9 -21.23 -51.34 10.75
N PHE A 10 -20.51 -52.18 10.01
CA PHE A 10 -19.49 -51.69 9.07
C PHE A 10 -19.84 -51.79 7.60
N MET A 11 -21.10 -52.10 7.25
CA MET A 11 -21.44 -52.36 5.83
C MET A 11 -22.42 -51.38 5.17
N MET A 12 -22.80 -50.28 5.84
CA MET A 12 -23.80 -49.32 5.29
C MET A 12 -23.25 -47.96 4.88
N PHE A 13 -21.94 -47.71 4.94
CA PHE A 13 -21.37 -46.38 4.58
C PHE A 13 -20.47 -46.33 3.37
N LYS A 14 -20.41 -47.38 2.52
CA LYS A 14 -19.52 -47.37 1.34
C LYS A 14 -20.13 -46.80 0.05
N LEU A 15 -21.45 -46.71 -0.06
CA LEU A 15 -22.09 -46.21 -1.29
C LEU A 15 -22.20 -44.67 -1.39
N PRO A 16 -22.46 -43.90 -0.33
CA PRO A 16 -22.56 -42.44 -0.44
C PRO A 16 -21.21 -41.73 -0.61
N LEU A 17 -20.10 -42.33 -0.17
CA LEU A 17 -18.77 -41.71 -0.23
C LEU A 17 -18.22 -41.64 -1.69
N ILE A 18 -18.49 -42.66 -2.49
CA ILE A 18 -18.08 -42.70 -3.92
C ILE A 18 -18.89 -41.68 -4.73
N LEU A 19 -20.17 -41.51 -4.44
CA LEU A 19 -21.01 -40.54 -5.13
C LEU A 19 -20.66 -39.10 -4.70
N ALA A 20 -20.32 -38.85 -3.43
CA ALA A 20 -19.85 -37.57 -2.93
C ALA A 20 -18.47 -37.19 -3.52
N CYS A 21 -17.54 -38.13 -3.67
CA CYS A 21 -16.26 -37.88 -4.34
C CYS A 21 -16.43 -37.59 -5.83
N ALA A 22 -17.37 -38.26 -6.52
CA ALA A 22 -17.66 -37.98 -7.93
C ALA A 22 -18.30 -36.60 -8.15
N ILE A 23 -19.18 -36.15 -7.26
CA ILE A 23 -19.78 -34.81 -7.31
C ILE A 23 -18.73 -33.75 -6.95
N PHE A 24 -17.84 -34.01 -5.99
CA PHE A 24 -16.76 -33.08 -5.65
C PHE A 24 -15.70 -32.99 -6.76
N SER A 25 -15.39 -34.10 -7.44
CA SER A 25 -14.50 -34.10 -8.61
C SER A 25 -15.10 -33.40 -9.82
N ALA A 26 -16.43 -33.48 -10.01
CA ALA A 26 -17.12 -32.76 -11.09
C ALA A 26 -17.20 -31.24 -10.81
N HIS A 27 -17.27 -30.81 -9.54
CA HIS A 27 -17.19 -29.38 -9.17
C HIS A 27 -15.76 -28.82 -9.22
N MET A 28 -14.74 -29.66 -9.02
CA MET A 28 -13.33 -29.23 -9.21
C MET A 28 -12.93 -29.20 -10.70
N ALA A 29 -13.62 -29.92 -11.57
CA ALA A 29 -13.37 -29.85 -13.03
C ALA A 29 -14.02 -28.61 -13.69
N CYS A 30 -14.86 -27.86 -12.97
CA CYS A 30 -15.38 -26.57 -13.37
C CYS A 30 -14.67 -25.40 -12.67
N ALA A 31 -13.46 -25.60 -12.14
CA ALA A 31 -12.51 -24.52 -11.98
C ALA A 31 -12.15 -24.10 -13.41
N ALA A 32 -12.83 -23.04 -13.89
CA ALA A 32 -12.55 -22.39 -15.14
C ALA A 32 -11.03 -22.31 -15.30
N ALA A 33 -10.53 -22.59 -16.51
CA ALA A 33 -9.17 -22.26 -16.87
C ALA A 33 -8.94 -20.84 -16.36
N THR A 34 -8.22 -20.70 -15.24
CA THR A 34 -7.87 -19.40 -14.66
C THR A 34 -7.19 -18.69 -15.80
N ASP A 35 -7.74 -17.54 -16.20
CA ASP A 35 -7.13 -16.74 -17.25
C ASP A 35 -5.65 -16.63 -16.91
N LYS A 36 -4.79 -17.10 -17.80
CA LYS A 36 -3.33 -17.18 -17.62
C LYS A 36 -2.74 -15.81 -17.25
N TYR A 37 -3.51 -14.74 -17.42
CA TYR A 37 -3.14 -13.35 -17.19
C TYR A 37 -4.14 -12.69 -16.26
N SER A 38 -3.67 -12.27 -15.09
CA SER A 38 -4.49 -11.53 -14.12
C SER A 38 -3.99 -10.11 -13.94
N VAL A 39 -4.89 -9.16 -13.90
CA VAL A 39 -4.62 -7.76 -13.56
C VAL A 39 -5.18 -7.48 -12.17
N ILE A 40 -4.40 -6.84 -11.32
CA ILE A 40 -4.79 -6.53 -9.93
C ILE A 40 -4.76 -4.99 -9.74
N PRO A 41 -5.86 -4.38 -9.30
CA PRO A 41 -7.21 -4.94 -9.12
C PRO A 41 -7.81 -5.49 -10.41
N GLU A 42 -8.75 -6.45 -10.27
CA GLU A 42 -9.47 -7.01 -11.43
C GLU A 42 -10.20 -5.89 -12.19
N PRO A 43 -10.00 -5.79 -13.53
CA PRO A 43 -10.65 -4.77 -14.35
C PRO A 43 -12.18 -4.92 -14.38
N GLU A 44 -12.87 -3.81 -14.64
CA GLU A 44 -14.34 -3.81 -14.80
C GLU A 44 -14.80 -4.76 -15.93
N LYS A 45 -14.03 -4.82 -17.02
CA LYS A 45 -14.33 -5.70 -18.16
C LYS A 45 -13.05 -6.14 -18.87
N THR A 46 -12.97 -7.44 -19.13
CA THR A 46 -11.90 -8.06 -19.92
C THR A 46 -12.50 -8.93 -21.02
N GLU A 47 -12.18 -8.62 -22.27
CA GLU A 47 -12.67 -9.34 -23.46
C GLU A 47 -11.46 -9.84 -24.27
N LEU A 48 -10.94 -11.02 -23.92
CA LEU A 48 -9.78 -11.61 -24.58
C LEU A 48 -10.19 -12.67 -25.61
N GLN A 49 -9.47 -12.71 -26.74
CA GLN A 49 -9.66 -13.65 -27.84
C GLN A 49 -8.61 -14.75 -27.76
N HIS A 50 -8.94 -15.88 -27.14
CA HIS A 50 -7.99 -16.98 -26.87
C HIS A 50 -7.32 -17.58 -28.13
N ASN A 51 -7.85 -17.33 -29.33
CA ASN A 51 -7.33 -17.85 -30.59
C ASN A 51 -6.36 -16.89 -31.31
N SER A 52 -5.99 -15.79 -30.67
CA SER A 52 -5.13 -14.75 -31.25
C SER A 52 -4.03 -14.35 -30.29
N THR A 53 -2.83 -14.11 -30.77
CA THR A 53 -1.69 -13.69 -29.99
C THR A 53 -1.36 -12.24 -30.30
N GLY A 54 -1.33 -11.42 -29.27
CA GLY A 54 -1.01 -9.99 -29.31
C GLY A 54 0.35 -9.67 -28.71
N THR A 55 0.83 -8.47 -28.99
CA THR A 55 2.05 -7.93 -28.40
C THR A 55 1.76 -6.70 -27.53
N LEU A 56 2.54 -6.52 -26.47
CA LEU A 56 2.37 -5.43 -25.51
C LEU A 56 3.27 -4.20 -25.80
N LYS A 57 3.83 -4.08 -27.01
CA LYS A 57 4.48 -2.85 -27.45
C LYS A 57 3.43 -1.75 -27.57
N LEU A 58 3.55 -0.68 -26.80
CA LEU A 58 2.61 0.46 -26.88
C LEU A 58 2.81 1.21 -28.21
N LEU A 59 1.77 1.23 -29.03
CA LEU A 59 1.76 1.88 -30.34
C LEU A 59 1.06 3.24 -30.32
N SER A 60 0.03 3.40 -29.48
CA SER A 60 -0.66 4.66 -29.30
C SER A 60 -1.11 4.85 -27.87
N ASP A 61 -1.14 6.12 -27.45
CA ASP A 61 -1.59 6.59 -26.14
C ASP A 61 -2.38 7.87 -26.39
N GLN A 62 -3.70 7.80 -26.25
CA GLN A 62 -4.62 8.87 -26.65
C GLN A 62 -5.56 9.23 -25.49
N GLU A 63 -5.80 10.53 -25.33
CA GLU A 63 -6.83 11.01 -24.44
C GLU A 63 -8.20 11.01 -25.13
N VAL A 64 -9.19 10.39 -24.49
CA VAL A 64 -10.58 10.27 -24.92
C VAL A 64 -11.49 10.66 -23.76
N PRO A 65 -11.76 11.95 -23.56
CA PRO A 65 -12.45 12.47 -22.35
C PRO A 65 -13.82 11.84 -22.10
N THR A 66 -14.49 11.32 -23.11
CA THR A 66 -15.79 10.64 -22.99
C THR A 66 -15.75 9.35 -22.21
N LEU A 67 -14.55 8.78 -21.93
CA LEU A 67 -14.40 7.62 -21.06
C LEU A 67 -14.58 7.95 -19.57
N GLY A 68 -14.39 9.22 -19.17
CA GLY A 68 -14.31 9.66 -17.77
C GLY A 68 -12.85 9.71 -17.29
N THR A 69 -12.53 10.67 -16.42
CA THR A 69 -11.14 11.06 -16.07
C THR A 69 -10.27 9.90 -15.60
N ASP A 70 -10.86 8.95 -14.85
CA ASP A 70 -10.14 7.84 -14.21
C ASP A 70 -10.22 6.55 -15.03
N ALA A 71 -10.96 6.54 -16.14
CA ALA A 71 -11.19 5.35 -16.94
C ALA A 71 -10.15 5.21 -18.05
N TYR A 72 -9.90 3.96 -18.43
CA TYR A 72 -9.08 3.63 -19.59
C TYR A 72 -9.64 2.43 -20.35
N ARG A 73 -9.20 2.31 -21.61
CA ARG A 73 -9.36 1.15 -22.48
C ARG A 73 -8.01 0.78 -23.06
N LEU A 74 -7.57 -0.43 -22.78
CA LEU A 74 -6.35 -1.02 -23.33
C LEU A 74 -6.74 -2.06 -24.37
N THR A 75 -6.42 -1.82 -25.64
CA THR A 75 -6.66 -2.75 -26.74
C THR A 75 -5.35 -3.42 -27.13
N VAL A 76 -5.31 -4.74 -27.12
CA VAL A 76 -4.17 -5.56 -27.51
C VAL A 76 -4.44 -6.17 -28.88
N THR A 77 -3.52 -5.95 -29.83
CA THR A 77 -3.58 -6.45 -31.20
C THR A 77 -2.30 -7.24 -31.52
N PRO A 78 -2.24 -8.00 -32.63
CA PRO A 78 -1.00 -8.66 -33.05
C PRO A 78 0.16 -7.69 -33.25
N GLN A 79 -0.12 -6.43 -33.63
CA GLN A 79 0.89 -5.41 -33.92
C GLN A 79 1.36 -4.67 -32.67
N GLY A 80 0.50 -4.55 -31.64
CA GLY A 80 0.81 -3.83 -30.41
C GLY A 80 -0.40 -3.48 -29.58
N ALA A 81 -0.14 -2.75 -28.52
CA ALA A 81 -1.13 -2.26 -27.57
C ALA A 81 -1.50 -0.79 -27.87
N HIS A 82 -2.77 -0.46 -27.72
CA HIS A 82 -3.33 0.87 -27.86
C HIS A 82 -4.03 1.27 -26.57
N LEU A 83 -3.60 2.37 -25.96
CA LEU A 83 -4.21 2.91 -24.75
C LEU A 83 -5.08 4.11 -25.11
N ALA A 84 -6.34 4.09 -24.71
CA ALA A 84 -7.24 5.24 -24.66
C ALA A 84 -7.58 5.51 -23.20
N SER A 85 -7.42 6.75 -22.74
CA SER A 85 -7.67 7.16 -21.35
C SER A 85 -8.57 8.38 -21.31
N GLY A 86 -9.44 8.47 -20.28
CA GLY A 86 -10.33 9.62 -20.15
C GLY A 86 -9.65 10.86 -19.59
N GLY A 87 -8.46 10.70 -19.01
CA GLY A 87 -7.64 11.76 -18.46
C GLY A 87 -6.33 11.21 -17.91
N ARG A 88 -5.60 12.05 -17.18
CA ARG A 88 -4.28 11.72 -16.62
C ARG A 88 -4.30 10.46 -15.71
N GLU A 89 -5.27 10.36 -14.83
CA GLU A 89 -5.40 9.25 -13.88
C GLU A 89 -5.72 7.94 -14.62
N GLY A 90 -6.67 7.96 -15.56
CA GLY A 90 -6.98 6.81 -16.42
C GLY A 90 -5.76 6.34 -17.20
N ARG A 91 -4.93 7.28 -17.71
CA ARG A 91 -3.67 6.96 -18.37
C ARG A 91 -2.68 6.23 -17.45
N ILE A 92 -2.50 6.72 -16.22
CA ILE A 92 -1.62 6.10 -15.22
C ILE A 92 -2.08 4.67 -14.94
N TYR A 93 -3.38 4.45 -14.71
CA TYR A 93 -3.94 3.12 -14.43
C TYR A 93 -3.85 2.16 -15.62
N GLY A 94 -4.06 2.67 -16.84
CA GLY A 94 -3.90 1.88 -18.07
C GLY A 94 -2.44 1.46 -18.29
N LEU A 95 -1.48 2.33 -18.03
CA LEU A 95 -0.05 2.01 -18.08
C LEU A 95 0.36 1.01 -16.99
N ALA A 96 -0.23 1.10 -15.78
CA ALA A 96 -0.02 0.10 -14.73
C ALA A 96 -0.53 -1.28 -15.17
N THR A 97 -1.70 -1.36 -15.79
CA THR A 97 -2.22 -2.61 -16.37
C THR A 97 -1.28 -3.18 -17.44
N LEU A 98 -0.83 -2.34 -18.37
CA LEU A 98 0.11 -2.76 -19.41
C LEU A 98 1.43 -3.28 -18.79
N ARG A 99 1.92 -2.66 -17.73
CA ARG A 99 3.10 -3.11 -17.00
C ARG A 99 2.87 -4.47 -16.34
N GLN A 100 1.76 -4.66 -15.64
CA GLN A 100 1.42 -5.94 -15.00
C GLN A 100 1.37 -7.08 -16.03
N LEU A 101 0.78 -6.85 -17.19
CA LEU A 101 0.73 -7.83 -18.27
C LEU A 101 2.13 -8.14 -18.83
N ARG A 102 2.99 -7.13 -19.00
CA ARG A 102 4.39 -7.32 -19.45
C ARG A 102 5.21 -8.13 -18.46
N ASP A 103 5.06 -7.85 -17.17
CA ASP A 103 5.82 -8.54 -16.13
C ASP A 103 5.43 -10.03 -16.06
N GLN A 104 4.17 -10.37 -16.32
CA GLN A 104 3.70 -11.76 -16.39
C GLN A 104 4.23 -12.51 -17.64
N LEU A 105 4.53 -11.80 -18.72
CA LEU A 105 5.13 -12.37 -19.92
C LEU A 105 6.65 -12.52 -19.85
N ALA A 106 7.30 -11.93 -18.83
CA ALA A 106 8.75 -11.99 -18.69
C ALA A 106 9.24 -13.46 -18.68
N GLY A 107 9.97 -13.84 -19.72
CA GLY A 107 10.47 -15.22 -19.92
C GLY A 107 9.49 -16.20 -20.56
N GLN A 108 8.30 -15.76 -21.04
CA GLN A 108 7.36 -16.59 -21.79
C GLN A 108 7.41 -16.21 -23.27
N PRO A 109 7.64 -17.18 -24.19
CA PRO A 109 7.67 -16.92 -25.63
C PRO A 109 6.28 -16.66 -26.22
N GLU A 110 5.23 -17.09 -25.53
CA GLU A 110 3.85 -16.91 -25.96
C GLU A 110 3.38 -15.49 -25.60
N GLY A 111 2.84 -14.76 -26.57
CA GLY A 111 2.21 -13.47 -26.35
C GLY A 111 0.93 -13.57 -25.52
N ILE A 112 0.34 -12.43 -25.20
CA ILE A 112 -0.98 -12.34 -24.55
C ILE A 112 -2.08 -12.49 -25.62
N PRO A 113 -3.27 -13.05 -25.28
CA PRO A 113 -4.42 -13.00 -26.17
C PRO A 113 -4.76 -11.56 -26.60
N CYS A 114 -5.09 -11.38 -27.88
CA CYS A 114 -5.64 -10.10 -28.33
C CYS A 114 -6.98 -9.82 -27.67
N GLY A 115 -7.33 -8.54 -27.53
CA GLY A 115 -8.62 -8.19 -26.94
C GLY A 115 -8.63 -6.80 -26.32
N VAL A 116 -9.61 -6.55 -25.48
CA VAL A 116 -9.85 -5.25 -24.85
C VAL A 116 -10.02 -5.42 -23.36
N ILE A 117 -9.31 -4.60 -22.63
CA ILE A 117 -9.48 -4.41 -21.18
C ILE A 117 -10.01 -3.00 -20.96
N THR A 118 -11.19 -2.89 -20.35
CA THR A 118 -11.80 -1.61 -19.97
C THR A 118 -11.92 -1.56 -18.46
N ASP A 119 -11.45 -0.48 -17.85
CA ASP A 119 -11.43 -0.36 -16.40
C ASP A 119 -11.53 1.10 -15.94
N LYS A 120 -12.05 1.26 -14.74
CA LYS A 120 -12.05 2.47 -13.93
C LYS A 120 -12.05 2.09 -12.45
N PRO A 121 -11.55 2.95 -11.57
CA PRO A 121 -11.57 2.66 -10.14
C PRO A 121 -12.98 2.45 -9.61
N ARG A 122 -13.20 1.34 -8.89
CA ARG A 122 -14.45 1.08 -8.17
C ARG A 122 -14.63 2.01 -6.97
N TYR A 123 -13.51 2.40 -6.33
CA TYR A 123 -13.47 3.30 -5.19
C TYR A 123 -12.56 4.49 -5.48
N PRO A 124 -12.99 5.73 -5.18
CA PRO A 124 -12.19 6.94 -5.41
C PRO A 124 -11.00 7.05 -4.45
N TRP A 125 -11.09 6.46 -3.27
CA TRP A 125 -10.03 6.44 -2.26
C TRP A 125 -9.42 5.03 -2.15
N ARG A 126 -8.15 4.88 -2.47
CA ARG A 126 -7.39 3.63 -2.41
C ARG A 126 -6.06 3.92 -1.75
N GLY A 127 -6.06 3.89 -0.41
CA GLY A 127 -4.92 4.34 0.40
C GLY A 127 -4.17 3.21 1.07
N LEU A 128 -2.89 3.47 1.32
CA LEU A 128 -2.04 2.72 2.25
C LEU A 128 -1.38 3.71 3.21
N MET A 129 -1.03 3.22 4.40
CA MET A 129 -0.30 3.97 5.40
C MET A 129 1.05 3.32 5.66
N VAL A 130 2.07 4.16 5.88
CA VAL A 130 3.39 3.75 6.37
C VAL A 130 3.70 4.48 7.66
N ASP A 131 4.42 3.82 8.55
CA ASP A 131 4.76 4.34 9.88
C ASP A 131 6.28 4.51 10.08
N PRO A 132 6.88 5.56 9.53
CA PRO A 132 8.27 5.88 9.79
C PRO A 132 8.50 6.44 11.21
N ALA A 133 7.46 6.85 11.94
CA ALA A 133 7.60 7.35 13.31
C ALA A 133 8.08 6.23 14.24
N ARG A 134 7.44 5.05 14.20
CA ARG A 134 7.87 3.90 14.99
C ARG A 134 9.14 3.25 14.44
N HIS A 135 9.29 3.20 13.12
CA HIS A 135 10.53 2.72 12.51
C HIS A 135 10.86 3.55 11.27
N PHE A 136 11.97 4.31 11.34
CA PHE A 136 12.34 5.20 10.24
C PHE A 136 12.59 4.42 8.94
N ILE A 137 11.93 4.86 7.89
CA ILE A 137 12.06 4.33 6.53
C ILE A 137 12.74 5.39 5.67
N PRO A 138 13.92 5.15 5.12
CA PRO A 138 14.60 6.11 4.26
C PRO A 138 13.75 6.51 3.05
N ALA A 139 13.88 7.74 2.57
CA ALA A 139 13.10 8.26 1.45
C ALA A 139 13.26 7.41 0.16
N ALA A 140 14.43 6.82 -0.05
CA ALA A 140 14.68 5.91 -1.17
C ALA A 140 13.83 4.63 -1.09
N ASP A 141 13.61 4.09 0.12
CA ASP A 141 12.78 2.90 0.31
C ASP A 141 11.28 3.24 0.26
N LEU A 142 10.88 4.44 0.70
CA LEU A 142 9.52 4.94 0.47
C LEU A 142 9.20 5.04 -1.02
N LYS A 143 10.14 5.47 -1.87
CA LYS A 143 9.94 5.51 -3.34
C LYS A 143 9.68 4.10 -3.90
N LYS A 144 10.36 3.06 -3.43
CA LYS A 144 10.08 1.66 -3.82
C LYS A 144 8.67 1.22 -3.41
N PHE A 145 8.24 1.63 -2.21
CA PHE A 145 6.88 1.37 -1.74
C PHE A 145 5.83 2.10 -2.62
N VAL A 146 6.12 3.34 -3.01
CA VAL A 146 5.28 4.13 -3.94
C VAL A 146 5.20 3.46 -5.32
N ASP A 147 6.29 2.89 -5.83
CA ASP A 147 6.28 2.13 -7.10
C ASP A 147 5.34 0.94 -7.03
N MET A 148 5.34 0.21 -5.91
CA MET A 148 4.41 -0.88 -5.66
C MET A 148 2.96 -0.37 -5.57
N MET A 149 2.72 0.74 -4.88
CA MET A 149 1.41 1.38 -4.82
C MET A 149 0.89 1.75 -6.21
N ALA A 150 1.72 2.38 -7.05
CA ALA A 150 1.37 2.75 -8.42
C ALA A 150 1.08 1.51 -9.29
N TYR A 151 1.86 0.43 -9.12
CA TYR A 151 1.66 -0.83 -9.81
C TYR A 151 0.27 -1.44 -9.54
N TYR A 152 -0.22 -1.34 -8.29
CA TYR A 152 -1.54 -1.80 -7.87
C TYR A 152 -2.62 -0.71 -7.88
N LYS A 153 -2.35 0.42 -8.52
CA LYS A 153 -3.31 1.52 -8.74
C LYS A 153 -3.83 2.19 -7.47
N PHE A 154 -3.06 2.18 -6.37
CA PHE A 154 -3.35 3.01 -5.20
C PHE A 154 -3.14 4.48 -5.52
N ASN A 155 -3.87 5.37 -4.83
CA ASN A 155 -3.82 6.81 -5.08
C ASN A 155 -3.68 7.70 -3.83
N LYS A 156 -3.56 7.12 -2.64
CA LYS A 156 -3.36 7.86 -1.39
C LYS A 156 -2.27 7.19 -0.56
N LEU A 157 -1.26 7.95 -0.15
CA LEU A 157 -0.21 7.52 0.77
C LEU A 157 -0.27 8.34 2.05
N GLN A 158 -0.72 7.75 3.14
CA GLN A 158 -0.64 8.34 4.46
C GLN A 158 0.74 8.04 5.06
N ILE A 159 1.41 9.06 5.57
CA ILE A 159 2.73 8.94 6.21
C ILE A 159 2.60 9.40 7.66
N HIS A 160 2.71 8.46 8.60
CA HIS A 160 2.68 8.72 10.02
C HIS A 160 4.04 9.23 10.50
N LEU A 161 4.18 10.55 10.59
CA LEU A 161 5.48 11.22 10.73
C LEU A 161 5.92 11.42 12.18
N THR A 162 5.00 11.32 13.13
CA THR A 162 5.27 11.66 14.55
C THR A 162 4.57 10.71 15.50
N ASP A 163 5.32 10.22 16.49
CA ASP A 163 4.80 9.37 17.56
C ASP A 163 5.74 9.36 18.78
N ASP A 164 5.41 8.56 19.78
CA ASP A 164 6.19 8.38 21.01
C ASP A 164 7.64 7.91 20.75
N GLN A 165 7.85 7.12 19.68
CA GLN A 165 9.13 6.52 19.34
C GLN A 165 9.98 7.36 18.37
N GLY A 166 9.42 8.43 17.80
CA GLY A 166 10.18 9.28 16.92
C GLY A 166 9.39 10.40 16.26
N TRP A 167 10.11 11.48 15.98
CA TRP A 167 9.64 12.63 15.20
C TRP A 167 10.47 12.69 13.90
N ARG A 168 9.82 12.64 12.73
CA ARG A 168 10.50 12.50 11.44
C ARG A 168 10.44 13.75 10.55
N LEU A 169 9.72 14.78 10.99
CA LEU A 169 9.48 16.02 10.25
C LEU A 169 10.39 17.16 10.77
N PRO A 170 11.17 17.86 9.93
CA PRO A 170 11.92 19.03 10.34
C PRO A 170 10.98 20.22 10.54
N VAL A 171 11.10 20.92 11.67
CA VAL A 171 10.36 22.15 11.95
C VAL A 171 11.37 23.30 12.14
N PRO A 172 11.27 24.40 11.37
CA PRO A 172 12.18 25.55 11.50
C PRO A 172 12.17 26.12 12.92
N GLY A 173 13.35 26.45 13.44
CA GLY A 173 13.50 26.99 14.81
C GLY A 173 13.50 25.94 15.94
N TYR A 174 13.28 24.64 15.63
CA TYR A 174 13.20 23.59 16.64
C TYR A 174 14.26 22.48 16.44
N PRO A 175 15.57 22.78 16.64
CA PRO A 175 16.67 21.87 16.32
C PRO A 175 16.71 20.60 17.19
N LYS A 176 16.13 20.62 18.40
CA LYS A 176 16.08 19.46 19.29
C LYS A 176 15.23 18.32 18.72
N LEU A 177 14.33 18.58 17.77
CA LEU A 177 13.62 17.51 17.05
C LEU A 177 14.61 16.57 16.36
N LYS A 178 15.65 17.13 15.72
CA LYS A 178 16.68 16.33 15.05
C LYS A 178 17.67 15.71 16.04
N SER A 179 18.10 16.46 17.06
CA SER A 179 19.14 15.98 17.99
C SER A 179 18.60 15.01 19.05
N ILE A 180 17.30 15.06 19.37
CA ILE A 180 16.67 14.27 20.44
C ILE A 180 15.50 13.44 19.89
N SER A 181 14.43 14.08 19.39
CA SER A 181 13.18 13.40 19.05
C SER A 181 13.29 12.39 17.91
N SER A 182 14.27 12.53 17.02
CA SER A 182 14.49 11.59 15.92
C SER A 182 15.32 10.36 16.29
N LYS A 183 15.75 10.26 17.55
CA LYS A 183 16.71 9.25 18.03
C LYS A 183 16.19 8.53 19.25
N ARG A 184 16.47 7.23 19.33
CA ARG A 184 16.30 6.43 20.55
C ARG A 184 17.42 5.42 20.70
N LYS A 185 17.68 5.00 21.95
CA LYS A 185 18.83 4.12 22.26
C LYS A 185 18.70 2.72 21.67
N GLU A 186 17.47 2.25 21.45
CA GLU A 186 17.16 0.91 20.96
C GLU A 186 15.70 0.81 20.52
N SER A 187 15.30 -0.30 19.93
CA SER A 187 13.91 -0.65 19.62
C SER A 187 13.58 -2.01 20.22
N MET A 188 12.49 -2.10 21.01
CA MET A 188 12.02 -3.37 21.58
C MET A 188 13.15 -4.16 22.28
N ARG A 189 14.02 -3.48 23.02
CA ARG A 189 15.15 -4.06 23.78
C ARG A 189 16.18 -4.80 22.92
N ASN A 190 16.33 -4.45 21.66
CA ASN A 190 17.32 -5.06 20.77
C ASN A 190 18.75 -4.51 20.96
N GLY A 191 18.94 -3.50 21.82
CA GLY A 191 20.23 -2.86 22.07
C GLY A 191 20.82 -2.06 20.88
N ILE A 192 20.06 -1.89 19.80
CA ILE A 192 20.51 -1.21 18.58
C ILE A 192 19.93 0.19 18.53
N PRO A 193 20.75 1.26 18.53
CA PRO A 193 20.30 2.62 18.36
C PRO A 193 19.51 2.80 17.07
N HIS A 194 18.44 3.57 17.14
CA HIS A 194 17.59 3.86 15.99
C HIS A 194 17.44 5.36 15.82
N GLU A 195 17.69 5.87 14.62
CA GLU A 195 17.55 7.29 14.30
C GLU A 195 17.10 7.52 12.86
N GLY A 196 16.52 8.68 12.61
CA GLY A 196 16.17 9.15 11.28
C GLY A 196 15.22 10.33 11.32
N MET A 197 15.40 11.25 10.37
CA MET A 197 14.52 12.39 10.11
C MET A 197 14.66 12.75 8.64
N TYR A 198 13.54 13.01 7.99
CA TYR A 198 13.56 13.49 6.62
C TYR A 198 14.09 14.93 6.57
N THR A 199 14.74 15.27 5.50
CA THR A 199 14.98 16.66 5.14
C THR A 199 13.75 17.24 4.42
N LYS A 200 13.61 18.57 4.44
CA LYS A 200 12.56 19.24 3.68
C LYS A 200 12.65 18.93 2.17
N GLN A 201 13.87 18.76 1.65
CA GLN A 201 14.10 18.44 0.25
C GLN A 201 13.63 17.02 -0.08
N GLU A 202 13.96 16.01 0.74
CA GLU A 202 13.50 14.63 0.55
C GLU A 202 11.97 14.52 0.56
N LEU A 203 11.29 15.24 1.46
CA LEU A 203 9.82 15.27 1.50
C LEU A 203 9.22 15.93 0.25
N LYS A 204 9.80 17.04 -0.22
CA LYS A 204 9.36 17.67 -1.49
C LYS A 204 9.53 16.74 -2.69
N GLU A 205 10.66 16.06 -2.77
CA GLU A 205 10.94 15.09 -3.84
C GLU A 205 9.99 13.89 -3.78
N LEU A 206 9.70 13.39 -2.58
CA LEU A 206 8.75 12.30 -2.38
C LEU A 206 7.34 12.72 -2.83
N VAL A 207 6.88 13.90 -2.43
CA VAL A 207 5.56 14.44 -2.85
C VAL A 207 5.49 14.57 -4.37
N ALA A 208 6.53 15.14 -5.00
CA ALA A 208 6.60 15.29 -6.45
C ALA A 208 6.61 13.93 -7.17
N TYR A 209 7.36 12.95 -6.62
CA TYR A 209 7.42 11.58 -7.12
C TYR A 209 6.05 10.88 -7.05
N CYS A 210 5.38 10.94 -5.90
CA CYS A 210 4.03 10.42 -5.72
C CYS A 210 3.04 11.08 -6.70
N ALA A 211 3.08 12.41 -6.80
CA ALA A 211 2.21 13.16 -7.70
C ALA A 211 2.40 12.75 -9.17
N ALA A 212 3.63 12.47 -9.62
CA ALA A 212 3.90 11.99 -10.97
C ALA A 212 3.22 10.63 -11.25
N LEU A 213 3.03 9.81 -10.23
CA LEU A 213 2.38 8.49 -10.29
C LEU A 213 0.88 8.53 -9.92
N GLY A 214 0.27 9.72 -9.79
CA GLY A 214 -1.15 9.86 -9.43
C GLY A 214 -1.46 9.53 -7.96
N ILE A 215 -0.46 9.61 -7.08
CA ILE A 215 -0.60 9.32 -5.65
C ILE A 215 -0.50 10.64 -4.86
N GLU A 216 -1.52 10.94 -4.08
CA GLU A 216 -1.52 12.06 -3.13
C GLU A 216 -0.90 11.61 -1.80
N VAL A 217 -0.01 12.45 -1.27
CA VAL A 217 0.60 12.25 0.06
C VAL A 217 -0.22 12.95 1.12
N ILE A 218 -0.56 12.21 2.17
CA ILE A 218 -1.29 12.70 3.35
C ILE A 218 -0.33 12.61 4.53
N PRO A 219 0.28 13.74 4.95
CA PRO A 219 1.12 13.75 6.13
C PRO A 219 0.25 13.66 7.38
N GLU A 220 0.63 12.82 8.33
CA GLU A 220 -0.02 12.68 9.62
C GLU A 220 0.92 13.15 10.74
N ILE A 221 0.39 14.03 11.59
CA ILE A 221 1.05 14.56 12.79
C ILE A 221 0.06 14.39 13.94
N ASP A 222 0.36 13.48 14.85
CA ASP A 222 -0.53 13.16 15.97
C ASP A 222 -0.56 14.23 17.04
N VAL A 223 -1.77 14.54 17.47
CA VAL A 223 -2.05 15.44 18.59
C VAL A 223 -3.38 15.03 19.27
N PRO A 224 -3.54 15.22 20.58
CA PRO A 224 -2.57 15.68 21.59
C PRO A 224 -1.68 14.57 22.17
N GLY A 225 -1.98 13.30 21.88
CA GLY A 225 -1.24 12.11 22.30
C GLY A 225 -0.15 11.71 21.32
N HIS A 226 0.49 10.56 21.54
CA HIS A 226 1.56 10.02 20.71
C HIS A 226 2.71 11.01 20.48
N ASN A 227 3.13 11.73 21.55
CA ASN A 227 4.07 12.82 21.47
C ASN A 227 5.25 12.71 22.46
N GLN A 228 5.55 11.51 22.97
CA GLN A 228 6.65 11.35 23.93
C GLN A 228 8.01 11.73 23.31
N ALA A 229 8.21 11.50 22.01
CA ALA A 229 9.42 11.96 21.33
C ALA A 229 9.53 13.49 21.32
N LEU A 230 8.42 14.21 21.16
CA LEU A 230 8.38 15.66 21.29
C LEU A 230 8.61 16.10 22.75
N ALA A 231 8.01 15.39 23.73
CA ALA A 231 8.18 15.69 25.17
C ALA A 231 9.63 15.56 25.62
N ALA A 232 10.38 14.62 25.06
CA ALA A 232 11.81 14.45 25.35
C ALA A 232 12.65 15.65 24.90
N ALA A 233 12.24 16.37 23.84
CA ALA A 233 12.97 17.52 23.31
C ALA A 233 12.46 18.86 23.86
N TYR A 234 11.14 18.98 24.05
CA TYR A 234 10.44 20.21 24.43
C TYR A 234 9.37 19.92 25.50
N PRO A 235 9.80 19.53 26.73
CA PRO A 235 8.86 19.19 27.81
C PRO A 235 7.94 20.35 28.18
N GLU A 236 8.37 21.59 27.93
CA GLU A 236 7.58 22.79 28.14
C GLU A 236 6.25 22.87 27.41
N PHE A 237 6.07 22.10 26.32
CA PHE A 237 4.81 22.04 25.55
C PHE A 237 3.73 21.18 26.21
N PHE A 238 4.08 20.42 27.23
CA PHE A 238 3.18 19.43 27.84
C PHE A 238 2.50 19.98 29.10
N CYS A 239 1.30 19.48 29.39
CA CYS A 239 0.53 19.90 30.59
C CYS A 239 1.26 19.49 31.86
N PHE A 240 1.98 18.39 31.85
CA PHE A 240 2.80 17.89 32.95
C PHE A 240 4.23 17.71 32.47
N PRO A 241 5.03 18.81 32.45
CA PRO A 241 6.40 18.75 31.92
C PRO A 241 7.28 17.84 32.77
N ASN A 242 8.02 16.97 32.14
CA ASN A 242 9.06 16.16 32.78
C ASN A 242 10.36 16.24 31.97
N PRO A 243 11.39 16.95 32.44
CA PRO A 243 12.65 17.12 31.72
C PRO A 243 13.46 15.81 31.59
N ASP A 244 13.16 14.79 32.39
CA ASP A 244 13.82 13.48 32.31
C ASP A 244 13.18 12.52 31.29
N THR A 245 12.11 12.96 30.60
CA THR A 245 11.46 12.19 29.56
C THR A 245 12.45 11.78 28.49
N LYS A 246 12.44 10.50 28.10
CA LYS A 246 13.23 9.95 27.01
C LYS A 246 12.30 9.54 25.86
N VAL A 247 12.85 9.52 24.65
CA VAL A 247 12.13 8.96 23.50
C VAL A 247 11.81 7.49 23.78
N LYS A 248 10.58 7.09 23.51
CA LYS A 248 10.09 5.75 23.82
C LYS A 248 10.81 4.68 22.98
N THR A 249 11.11 3.55 23.61
CA THR A 249 11.78 2.40 22.94
C THR A 249 10.87 1.23 22.70
N ASP A 250 9.77 1.14 23.46
CA ASP A 250 8.81 0.05 23.45
C ASP A 250 7.48 0.49 22.84
N GLU A 251 6.60 -0.45 22.61
CA GLU A 251 5.21 -0.20 22.20
C GLU A 251 4.35 0.28 23.38
N GLY A 252 3.10 0.62 23.09
CA GLY A 252 2.09 1.00 24.08
C GLY A 252 1.86 2.49 24.16
N VAL A 253 0.83 2.88 24.91
CA VAL A 253 0.36 4.26 25.11
C VAL A 253 1.13 4.96 26.21
N THR A 254 1.31 6.28 26.11
CA THR A 254 1.91 7.13 27.12
C THR A 254 0.97 8.25 27.56
N LEU A 255 1.24 8.84 28.72
CA LEU A 255 0.45 9.94 29.28
C LEU A 255 1.01 11.33 28.92
N HIS A 256 1.91 11.41 27.94
CA HIS A 256 2.50 12.67 27.48
C HIS A 256 1.53 13.38 26.52
N LEU A 257 0.68 14.24 27.08
CA LEU A 257 -0.29 15.03 26.32
C LEU A 257 0.19 16.46 26.14
N ILE A 258 0.17 16.94 24.91
CA ILE A 258 0.42 18.34 24.58
C ILE A 258 -0.63 19.22 25.27
N CYS A 259 -0.20 20.35 25.82
CA CYS A 259 -1.08 21.28 26.54
C CYS A 259 -1.69 22.31 25.58
N PRO A 260 -2.98 22.21 25.20
CA PRO A 260 -3.58 23.12 24.25
C PRO A 260 -3.74 24.57 24.76
N HIS A 261 -3.58 24.79 26.05
CA HIS A 261 -3.65 26.13 26.68
C HIS A 261 -2.35 26.94 26.55
N LYS A 262 -1.27 26.32 26.04
CA LYS A 262 0.03 26.99 25.92
C LYS A 262 0.17 27.61 24.52
N PRO A 263 0.29 28.94 24.37
CA PRO A 263 0.40 29.62 23.09
C PRO A 263 1.62 29.16 22.26
N GLU A 264 2.72 28.79 22.92
CA GLU A 264 3.94 28.27 22.28
C GLU A 264 3.71 26.96 21.54
N VAL A 265 2.77 26.13 21.96
CA VAL A 265 2.38 24.91 21.26
C VAL A 265 1.79 25.23 19.88
N TRP A 266 0.89 26.20 19.82
CA TRP A 266 0.28 26.60 18.55
C TRP A 266 1.27 27.30 17.62
N LYS A 267 2.24 28.03 18.16
CA LYS A 267 3.37 28.58 17.39
C LYS A 267 4.22 27.48 16.77
N PHE A 268 4.44 26.40 17.51
CA PHE A 268 5.18 25.24 17.03
C PHE A 268 4.47 24.55 15.87
N TYR A 269 3.16 24.27 15.98
CA TYR A 269 2.40 23.61 14.91
C TYR A 269 2.13 24.52 13.70
N ALA A 270 2.27 25.83 13.84
CA ALA A 270 2.15 26.79 12.75
C ALA A 270 3.48 27.06 12.02
N ALA A 271 4.60 26.53 12.50
CA ALA A 271 5.93 26.75 11.91
C ALA A 271 6.26 25.75 10.81
#